data_4dd8d94f50c0970048a3b39baf653546
#
_entry.id   4dd8d94f50c0970048a3b39baf653546
#
_cell.length_a   1.000
_cell.length_b   1.000
_cell.length_c   1.000
_cell.angle_alpha   90.00
_cell.angle_beta   90.00
_cell.angle_gamma   90.00
#
_symmetry.space_group_name_H-M   'P 1'
#
loop_
_entity.id
_entity.type
_entity.pdbx_description
1 polymer ?
#
loop_
_entity_poly.entity_id
_entity_poly.type
_entity_poly.pdbx_seq_one_letter_code
_entity_poly.pdbx_strand_id
1 'polypeptide(L)'
;LKFKLKLFDNKIDESFESDIDQLGCIEHRELARKASEESIVLLKNNNDILPLKHKEIKLSVIGPNSVDRVAQLGDWAIRDNYGKKNSEMGTDHNNTYVSVLDGIKSLFPNTYYSKGCDIDASELHLDEMIQVAEKSEIILVVIGDNNSYNGEISDRASLILPGKQIEMLKELKKLGKPIIGILING
;
A
#
# COMPACT_ATOMS: atom_id res chain seq x y z
N LEU A 1 22.76 32.68 -11.17
CA LEU A 1 22.21 31.42 -11.73
C LEU A 1 21.04 31.71 -12.68
N LYS A 2 19.97 32.41 -12.24
CA LYS A 2 18.76 32.72 -13.02
C LYS A 2 19.06 33.37 -14.37
N PHE A 3 19.95 34.38 -14.43
CA PHE A 3 20.39 35.02 -15.70
C PHE A 3 21.14 34.04 -16.61
N LYS A 4 22.02 33.18 -16.05
CA LYS A 4 22.73 32.16 -16.86
C LYS A 4 21.77 31.16 -17.49
N LEU A 5 20.68 30.85 -16.79
CA LEU A 5 19.63 29.94 -17.26
C LEU A 5 18.61 30.63 -18.17
N LYS A 6 18.78 31.94 -18.44
CA LYS A 6 17.87 32.75 -19.26
C LYS A 6 16.40 32.70 -18.82
N LEU A 7 16.15 32.54 -17.50
CA LEU A 7 14.79 32.38 -16.97
C LEU A 7 13.93 33.65 -17.12
N PHE A 8 14.56 34.80 -17.39
CA PHE A 8 13.85 36.08 -17.64
C PHE A 8 13.66 36.38 -19.13
N ASP A 9 14.37 35.67 -20.00
CA ASP A 9 14.36 35.92 -21.44
C ASP A 9 13.35 35.04 -22.17
N ASN A 10 13.02 33.89 -21.58
CA ASN A 10 12.04 32.96 -22.14
C ASN A 10 10.63 33.34 -21.68
N LYS A 11 9.73 33.58 -22.62
CA LYS A 11 8.32 33.59 -22.32
C LYS A 11 7.94 32.16 -21.90
N ILE A 12 7.16 32.06 -20.82
CA ILE A 12 6.50 30.78 -20.46
C ILE A 12 5.66 30.42 -21.67
N ASP A 13 5.99 29.33 -22.31
CA ASP A 13 5.22 28.82 -23.43
C ASP A 13 3.86 28.35 -22.90
N GLU A 14 2.80 29.02 -23.34
CA GLU A 14 1.43 28.68 -22.96
C GLU A 14 0.93 27.38 -23.60
N SER A 15 1.78 26.71 -24.41
CA SER A 15 1.50 25.39 -25.02
C SER A 15 1.53 24.21 -24.03
N PHE A 16 1.51 24.50 -22.73
CA PHE A 16 1.47 23.49 -21.65
C PHE A 16 0.29 22.52 -21.76
N GLU A 17 -0.78 22.92 -22.47
CA GLU A 17 -1.94 22.05 -22.67
C GLU A 17 -1.63 20.84 -23.57
N SER A 18 -0.60 20.91 -24.44
CA SER A 18 -0.27 19.79 -25.34
C SER A 18 0.42 18.60 -24.65
N ASP A 19 1.01 18.82 -23.49
CA ASP A 19 1.79 17.78 -22.81
C ASP A 19 1.00 17.07 -21.69
N ILE A 20 -0.21 17.54 -21.39
CA ILE A 20 -1.10 16.92 -20.38
C ILE A 20 -1.41 15.45 -20.75
N ASP A 21 -1.59 15.17 -22.03
CA ASP A 21 -1.86 13.81 -22.51
C ASP A 21 -0.70 12.84 -22.31
N GLN A 22 0.51 13.36 -22.05
CA GLN A 22 1.68 12.53 -21.72
C GLN A 22 1.74 12.14 -20.25
N LEU A 23 1.03 12.87 -19.38
CA LEU A 23 1.00 12.55 -17.96
C LEU A 23 0.31 11.20 -17.70
N GLY A 24 1.04 10.26 -17.14
CA GLY A 24 0.50 8.93 -16.84
C GLY A 24 0.26 8.08 -18.09
N CYS A 25 0.93 8.36 -19.21
CA CYS A 25 0.94 7.48 -20.39
C CYS A 25 1.46 6.08 -20.04
N ILE A 26 1.30 5.13 -20.93
CA ILE A 26 1.68 3.72 -20.70
C ILE A 26 3.15 3.61 -20.29
N GLU A 27 4.03 4.31 -20.99
CA GLU A 27 5.47 4.30 -20.75
C GLU A 27 5.82 4.81 -19.34
N HIS A 28 5.15 5.89 -18.89
CA HIS A 28 5.34 6.42 -17.54
C HIS A 28 4.86 5.44 -16.47
N ARG A 29 3.73 4.77 -16.69
CA ARG A 29 3.19 3.76 -15.76
C ARG A 29 4.08 2.52 -15.69
N GLU A 30 4.60 2.05 -16.81
CA GLU A 30 5.55 0.93 -16.86
C GLU A 30 6.85 1.26 -16.12
N LEU A 31 7.38 2.47 -16.31
CA LEU A 31 8.56 2.92 -15.60
C LEU A 31 8.32 3.04 -14.10
N ALA A 32 7.18 3.60 -13.69
CA ALA A 32 6.78 3.69 -12.28
C ALA A 32 6.63 2.30 -11.64
N ARG A 33 6.00 1.35 -12.36
CA ARG A 33 5.88 -0.03 -11.91
C ARG A 33 7.25 -0.69 -11.72
N LYS A 34 8.13 -0.54 -12.68
CA LYS A 34 9.49 -1.06 -12.60
C LYS A 34 10.27 -0.47 -11.43
N ALA A 35 10.18 0.85 -11.22
CA ALA A 35 10.80 1.52 -10.09
C ALA A 35 10.26 0.98 -8.74
N SER A 36 8.95 0.76 -8.64
CA SER A 36 8.33 0.16 -7.45
C SER A 36 8.81 -1.27 -7.22
N GLU A 37 8.87 -2.10 -8.26
CA GLU A 37 9.37 -3.49 -8.17
C GLU A 37 10.83 -3.53 -7.69
N GLU A 38 11.69 -2.65 -8.20
CA GLU A 38 13.10 -2.56 -7.82
C GLU A 38 13.32 -1.94 -6.42
N SER A 39 12.34 -1.23 -5.88
CA SER A 39 12.41 -0.61 -4.54
C SER A 39 11.94 -1.54 -3.40
N ILE A 40 11.28 -2.64 -3.71
CA ILE A 40 10.83 -3.61 -2.70
C ILE A 40 12.02 -4.32 -2.07
N VAL A 41 12.10 -4.30 -0.73
CA VAL A 41 13.16 -4.93 0.04
C VAL A 41 12.69 -6.24 0.63
N LEU A 42 13.35 -7.34 0.29
CA LEU A 42 13.13 -8.65 0.91
C LEU A 42 13.90 -8.73 2.23
N LEU A 43 13.22 -8.49 3.35
CA LEU A 43 13.83 -8.48 4.68
C LEU A 43 14.12 -9.89 5.22
N LYS A 44 13.27 -10.86 4.86
CA LYS A 44 13.34 -12.23 5.38
C LYS A 44 12.63 -13.21 4.45
N ASN A 45 13.26 -14.32 4.13
CA ASN A 45 12.67 -15.41 3.34
C ASN A 45 13.11 -16.78 3.90
N ASN A 46 12.56 -17.15 5.06
CA ASN A 46 12.86 -18.44 5.66
C ASN A 46 12.13 -19.56 4.91
N ASN A 47 12.83 -20.68 4.74
CA ASN A 47 12.33 -21.89 4.06
C ASN A 47 11.93 -21.65 2.60
N ASP A 48 12.46 -20.60 1.97
CA ASP A 48 12.22 -20.27 0.55
C ASP A 48 10.73 -20.24 0.17
N ILE A 49 9.89 -19.67 1.07
CA ILE A 49 8.45 -19.53 0.85
C ILE A 49 8.16 -18.61 -0.34
N LEU A 50 9.02 -17.64 -0.59
CA LEU A 50 8.98 -16.74 -1.75
C LEU A 50 10.06 -17.15 -2.77
N PRO A 51 9.77 -17.03 -4.09
CA PRO A 51 8.50 -16.62 -4.69
C PRO A 51 7.41 -17.70 -4.59
N LEU A 52 6.14 -17.27 -4.56
CA LEU A 52 5.02 -18.21 -4.63
C LEU A 52 4.98 -18.87 -6.01
N LYS A 53 5.05 -20.21 -6.06
CA LYS A 53 5.29 -20.96 -7.32
C LYS A 53 4.01 -21.28 -8.08
N HIS A 54 2.86 -21.37 -7.39
CA HIS A 54 1.60 -21.84 -7.97
C HIS A 54 0.51 -20.80 -7.84
N LYS A 55 -0.11 -20.42 -8.96
CA LYS A 55 -1.18 -19.40 -8.98
C LYS A 55 -2.50 -19.90 -8.38
N GLU A 56 -2.68 -21.21 -8.29
CA GLU A 56 -3.89 -21.84 -7.74
C GLU A 56 -3.91 -21.89 -6.20
N ILE A 57 -2.82 -21.50 -5.56
CA ILE A 57 -2.73 -21.48 -4.10
C ILE A 57 -3.81 -20.59 -3.49
N LYS A 58 -4.44 -21.06 -2.43
CA LYS A 58 -5.42 -20.26 -1.70
C LYS A 58 -4.71 -19.31 -0.75
N LEU A 59 -4.88 -18.03 -0.99
CA LEU A 59 -4.31 -16.97 -0.16
C LEU A 59 -5.38 -16.28 0.66
N SER A 60 -5.03 -15.82 1.85
CA SER A 60 -5.77 -14.75 2.53
C SER A 60 -4.90 -13.51 2.59
N VAL A 61 -5.47 -12.37 2.29
CA VAL A 61 -4.86 -11.05 2.48
C VAL A 61 -5.57 -10.38 3.65
N ILE A 62 -4.83 -10.12 4.71
CA ILE A 62 -5.38 -9.62 5.97
C ILE A 62 -4.56 -8.42 6.42
N GLY A 63 -5.24 -7.37 6.84
CA GLY A 63 -4.58 -6.19 7.40
C GLY A 63 -5.15 -4.87 6.88
N PRO A 64 -4.99 -3.80 7.66
CA PRO A 64 -5.59 -2.51 7.38
C PRO A 64 -5.06 -1.84 6.11
N ASN A 65 -3.79 -2.08 5.76
CA ASN A 65 -3.17 -1.50 4.57
C ASN A 65 -3.46 -2.28 3.27
N SER A 66 -4.22 -3.38 3.33
CA SER A 66 -4.50 -4.23 2.16
C SER A 66 -5.18 -3.47 1.02
N VAL A 67 -6.06 -2.54 1.35
CA VAL A 67 -6.86 -1.74 0.40
C VAL A 67 -6.57 -0.24 0.50
N ASP A 68 -5.68 0.15 1.41
CA ASP A 68 -5.34 1.56 1.62
C ASP A 68 -4.35 2.03 0.55
N ARG A 69 -4.90 2.57 -0.54
CA ARG A 69 -4.11 3.11 -1.65
C ARG A 69 -3.39 4.39 -1.26
N VAL A 70 -3.93 5.14 -0.32
CA VAL A 70 -3.36 6.42 0.12
C VAL A 70 -2.10 6.20 0.95
N ALA A 71 -2.09 5.21 1.84
CA ALA A 71 -0.91 4.85 2.61
C ALA A 71 0.29 4.47 1.73
N GLN A 72 0.04 3.86 0.56
CA GLN A 72 1.09 3.49 -0.38
C GLN A 72 1.76 4.69 -1.07
N LEU A 73 1.07 5.82 -1.17
CA LEU A 73 1.58 7.03 -1.84
C LEU A 73 2.49 7.87 -0.93
N GLY A 74 2.36 7.71 0.38
CA GLY A 74 3.02 8.59 1.34
C GLY A 74 2.38 9.97 1.46
N ASP A 75 2.97 10.82 2.30
CA ASP A 75 2.38 12.11 2.67
C ASP A 75 2.51 13.17 1.58
N TRP A 76 3.63 13.21 0.87
CA TRP A 76 3.95 14.24 -0.11
C TRP A 76 3.47 13.93 -1.54
N ALA A 77 2.64 12.92 -1.73
CA ALA A 77 2.07 12.64 -3.03
C ALA A 77 0.95 13.61 -3.40
N ILE A 78 0.88 14.00 -4.68
CA ILE A 78 -0.25 14.75 -5.22
C ILE A 78 -1.48 13.86 -5.18
N ARG A 79 -2.53 14.34 -4.51
CA ARG A 79 -3.80 13.64 -4.33
C ARG A 79 -4.95 14.60 -4.63
N ASP A 80 -6.02 14.10 -5.19
CA ASP A 80 -7.21 14.89 -5.55
C ASP A 80 -7.84 15.60 -4.34
N ASN A 81 -7.51 15.16 -3.14
CA ASN A 81 -8.06 15.65 -1.88
C ASN A 81 -6.99 16.23 -0.95
N TYR A 82 -5.97 16.88 -1.48
CA TYR A 82 -4.93 17.53 -0.67
C TYR A 82 -5.55 18.44 0.40
N GLY A 83 -5.20 18.23 1.65
CA GLY A 83 -5.70 18.99 2.80
C GLY A 83 -6.98 18.43 3.46
N LYS A 84 -7.58 17.36 2.98
CA LYS A 84 -8.67 16.66 3.66
C LYS A 84 -8.16 15.65 4.69
N LYS A 85 -8.96 15.42 5.74
CA LYS A 85 -8.64 14.40 6.76
C LYS A 85 -8.65 12.99 6.13
N ASN A 86 -7.89 12.07 6.71
CA ASN A 86 -7.71 10.69 6.19
C ASN A 86 -9.01 9.94 5.86
N SER A 87 -10.10 10.17 6.63
CA SER A 87 -11.41 9.59 6.35
C SER A 87 -12.07 10.09 5.05
N GLU A 88 -11.59 11.22 4.52
CA GLU A 88 -12.13 11.88 3.32
C GLU A 88 -11.16 11.76 2.13
N MET A 89 -9.94 11.24 2.37
CA MET A 89 -8.83 11.21 1.42
C MET A 89 -8.81 9.98 0.51
N GLY A 90 -9.76 9.10 0.62
CA GLY A 90 -9.68 7.75 0.06
C GLY A 90 -10.32 7.51 -1.30
N THR A 91 -10.78 8.51 -2.02
CA THR A 91 -11.39 8.27 -3.32
C THR A 91 -10.41 8.58 -4.46
N ASP A 92 -9.66 7.56 -4.87
CA ASP A 92 -9.10 7.51 -6.21
C ASP A 92 -10.27 7.37 -7.20
N HIS A 93 -10.83 8.50 -7.62
CA HIS A 93 -11.98 8.56 -8.53
C HIS A 93 -11.73 7.86 -9.87
N ASN A 94 -10.45 7.66 -10.22
CA ASN A 94 -10.04 7.10 -11.51
C ASN A 94 -9.45 5.68 -11.40
N ASN A 95 -9.44 5.04 -10.21
CA ASN A 95 -8.76 3.75 -9.98
C ASN A 95 -7.29 3.75 -10.50
N THR A 96 -6.60 4.87 -10.36
CA THR A 96 -5.25 5.07 -10.88
C THR A 96 -4.22 4.27 -10.10
N TYR A 97 -4.48 4.05 -8.81
CA TYR A 97 -3.57 3.35 -7.91
C TYR A 97 -4.10 1.95 -7.60
N VAL A 98 -3.23 0.96 -7.75
CA VAL A 98 -3.56 -0.45 -7.46
C VAL A 98 -3.29 -0.73 -5.99
N SER A 99 -4.29 -1.21 -5.24
CA SER A 99 -4.06 -1.66 -3.87
C SER A 99 -3.27 -2.97 -3.83
N VAL A 100 -2.67 -3.28 -2.67
CA VAL A 100 -1.99 -4.57 -2.50
C VAL A 100 -2.95 -5.73 -2.76
N LEU A 101 -4.18 -5.64 -2.24
CA LEU A 101 -5.20 -6.66 -2.47
C LEU A 101 -5.52 -6.85 -3.96
N ASP A 102 -5.71 -5.75 -4.71
CA ASP A 102 -6.02 -5.81 -6.14
C ASP A 102 -4.85 -6.43 -6.92
N GLY A 103 -3.61 -6.03 -6.60
CA GLY A 103 -2.41 -6.60 -7.19
C GLY A 103 -2.29 -8.10 -6.93
N ILE A 104 -2.51 -8.55 -5.70
CA ILE A 104 -2.49 -9.97 -5.34
C ILE A 104 -3.61 -10.73 -6.06
N LYS A 105 -4.84 -10.23 -6.05
CA LYS A 105 -5.97 -10.88 -6.74
C LYS A 105 -5.78 -11.03 -8.24
N SER A 106 -5.09 -10.09 -8.88
CA SER A 106 -4.80 -10.17 -10.31
C SER A 106 -3.87 -11.34 -10.67
N LEU A 107 -3.01 -11.76 -9.74
CA LEU A 107 -2.05 -12.86 -9.92
C LEU A 107 -2.54 -14.17 -9.31
N PHE A 108 -3.32 -14.11 -8.23
CA PHE A 108 -3.81 -15.23 -7.43
C PHE A 108 -5.32 -15.12 -7.25
N PRO A 109 -6.12 -15.66 -8.18
CA PRO A 109 -7.59 -15.48 -8.17
C PRO A 109 -8.26 -16.10 -6.94
N ASN A 110 -7.65 -17.12 -6.32
CA ASN A 110 -8.16 -17.80 -5.12
C ASN A 110 -7.75 -17.04 -3.84
N THR A 111 -7.99 -15.71 -3.82
CA THR A 111 -7.63 -14.85 -2.70
C THR A 111 -8.84 -14.39 -1.92
N TYR A 112 -8.85 -14.70 -0.62
CA TYR A 112 -9.81 -14.22 0.38
C TYR A 112 -9.29 -12.93 1.02
N TYR A 113 -10.17 -12.14 1.61
CA TYR A 113 -9.81 -10.87 2.23
C TYR A 113 -10.56 -10.61 3.52
N SER A 114 -9.87 -10.07 4.51
CA SER A 114 -10.43 -9.41 5.68
C SER A 114 -9.55 -8.22 6.06
N LYS A 115 -10.15 -7.13 6.53
CA LYS A 115 -9.41 -5.98 7.06
C LYS A 115 -8.64 -6.34 8.35
N GLY A 116 -9.16 -7.25 9.13
CA GLY A 116 -8.57 -7.74 10.37
C GLY A 116 -8.63 -6.73 11.52
N CYS A 117 -8.12 -5.52 11.34
CA CYS A 117 -8.22 -4.42 12.30
C CYS A 117 -8.13 -3.07 11.61
N ASP A 118 -8.42 -2.01 12.35
CA ASP A 118 -8.16 -0.63 11.94
C ASP A 118 -6.80 -0.15 12.44
N ILE A 119 -6.22 0.84 11.76
CA ILE A 119 -4.97 1.48 12.19
C ILE A 119 -5.25 2.45 13.34
N ASP A 120 -6.30 3.24 13.22
CA ASP A 120 -6.61 4.35 14.13
C ASP A 120 -7.61 3.99 15.22
N ALA A 121 -8.28 2.83 15.10
CA ALA A 121 -9.27 2.35 16.07
C ALA A 121 -8.74 1.19 16.91
N SER A 122 -9.40 0.96 18.04
CA SER A 122 -9.11 -0.17 18.94
C SER A 122 -9.85 -1.45 18.54
N GLU A 123 -10.47 -1.48 17.36
CA GLU A 123 -11.29 -2.60 16.93
C GLU A 123 -10.46 -3.69 16.25
N LEU A 124 -10.76 -4.93 16.60
CA LEU A 124 -10.20 -6.14 16.00
C LEU A 124 -11.36 -7.01 15.51
N HIS A 125 -11.45 -7.22 14.21
CA HIS A 125 -12.48 -8.05 13.56
C HIS A 125 -12.12 -9.53 13.62
N LEU A 126 -12.02 -10.08 14.84
CA LEU A 126 -11.40 -11.37 15.12
C LEU A 126 -12.09 -12.53 14.38
N ASP A 127 -13.40 -12.64 14.50
CA ASP A 127 -14.14 -13.80 13.96
C ASP A 127 -14.06 -13.85 12.42
N GLU A 128 -14.27 -12.71 11.76
CA GLU A 128 -14.16 -12.60 10.30
C GLU A 128 -12.74 -12.93 9.83
N MET A 129 -11.74 -12.36 10.50
CA MET A 129 -10.33 -12.56 10.17
C MET A 129 -9.92 -14.03 10.26
N ILE A 130 -10.30 -14.72 11.33
CA ILE A 130 -10.00 -16.15 11.52
C ILE A 130 -10.70 -16.99 10.47
N GLN A 131 -12.02 -16.77 10.22
CA GLN A 131 -12.75 -17.48 9.17
C GLN A 131 -12.11 -17.31 7.78
N VAL A 132 -11.61 -16.14 7.47
CA VAL A 132 -10.91 -15.87 6.20
C VAL A 132 -9.56 -16.59 6.18
N ALA A 133 -8.78 -16.51 7.24
CA ALA A 133 -7.47 -17.15 7.34
C ALA A 133 -7.56 -18.68 7.28
N GLU A 134 -8.59 -19.28 7.85
CA GLU A 134 -8.81 -20.74 7.82
C GLU A 134 -9.02 -21.29 6.41
N LYS A 135 -9.61 -20.51 5.49
CA LYS A 135 -9.85 -20.89 4.09
C LYS A 135 -8.59 -20.92 3.23
N SER A 136 -7.51 -20.34 3.67
CA SER A 136 -6.27 -20.21 2.90
C SER A 136 -5.19 -21.19 3.32
N GLU A 137 -4.20 -21.39 2.45
CA GLU A 137 -3.00 -22.16 2.71
C GLU A 137 -1.87 -21.27 3.25
N ILE A 138 -1.82 -20.01 2.80
CA ILE A 138 -0.86 -19.00 3.22
C ILE A 138 -1.61 -17.71 3.55
N ILE A 139 -1.18 -17.05 4.61
CA ILE A 139 -1.71 -15.77 5.06
C ILE A 139 -0.73 -14.66 4.66
N LEU A 140 -1.17 -13.71 3.86
CA LEU A 140 -0.45 -12.46 3.61
C LEU A 140 -1.01 -11.40 4.57
N VAL A 141 -0.16 -10.82 5.40
CA VAL A 141 -0.54 -9.71 6.29
C VAL A 141 0.00 -8.40 5.73
N VAL A 142 -0.87 -7.42 5.51
CA VAL A 142 -0.50 -6.10 4.99
C VAL A 142 -0.71 -5.08 6.09
N ILE A 143 0.40 -4.65 6.68
CA ILE A 143 0.45 -3.89 7.94
C ILE A 143 1.40 -2.71 7.82
N GLY A 144 1.30 -1.78 8.74
CA GLY A 144 2.19 -0.63 8.79
C GLY A 144 1.50 0.62 9.31
N ASP A 145 1.84 1.73 8.70
CA ASP A 145 1.33 3.05 9.03
C ASP A 145 0.35 3.56 7.98
N ASN A 146 -0.29 4.65 8.29
CA ASN A 146 -0.98 5.51 7.34
C ASN A 146 -0.55 6.97 7.55
N ASN A 147 -1.11 7.89 6.80
CA ASN A 147 -0.72 9.30 6.86
C ASN A 147 -1.11 10.02 8.17
N SER A 148 -1.81 9.35 9.10
CA SER A 148 -1.99 9.86 10.46
C SER A 148 -0.74 9.70 11.33
N TYR A 149 0.17 8.83 10.94
CA TYR A 149 1.33 8.41 11.73
C TYR A 149 2.68 8.73 11.08
N ASN A 150 2.68 9.22 9.86
CA ASN A 150 3.89 9.65 9.14
C ASN A 150 3.66 10.98 8.40
N GLY A 151 4.74 11.64 8.04
CA GLY A 151 4.71 12.90 7.33
C GLY A 151 5.17 14.09 8.17
N GLU A 152 5.14 15.29 7.58
CA GLU A 152 5.74 16.50 8.15
C GLU A 152 5.11 16.94 9.48
N ILE A 153 3.83 16.68 9.68
CA ILE A 153 3.08 17.09 10.88
C ILE A 153 2.57 15.90 11.70
N SER A 154 3.06 14.71 11.44
CA SER A 154 2.54 13.46 12.02
C SER A 154 3.70 12.59 12.50
N ASP A 155 4.43 13.09 13.50
CA ASP A 155 5.50 12.33 14.15
C ASP A 155 4.97 11.48 15.30
N ARG A 156 5.75 10.47 15.69
CA ARG A 156 5.47 9.63 16.84
C ARG A 156 6.74 9.16 17.54
N ALA A 157 6.64 8.98 18.85
CA ALA A 157 7.77 8.56 19.70
C ALA A 157 7.99 7.03 19.72
N SER A 158 7.10 6.25 19.11
CA SER A 158 7.16 4.77 19.16
C SER A 158 7.24 4.17 17.78
N LEU A 159 8.09 3.17 17.60
CA LEU A 159 8.22 2.38 16.36
C LEU A 159 7.28 1.16 16.33
N ILE A 160 6.44 0.99 17.36
CA ILE A 160 5.49 -0.12 17.43
C ILE A 160 4.37 0.14 16.39
N LEU A 161 3.90 -0.91 15.73
CA LEU A 161 2.74 -0.86 14.83
C LEU A 161 1.52 -0.26 15.56
N PRO A 162 0.85 0.74 14.98
CA PRO A 162 -0.30 1.37 15.61
C PRO A 162 -1.52 0.45 15.67
N GLY A 163 -2.46 0.80 16.54
CA GLY A 163 -3.73 0.09 16.69
C GLY A 163 -3.58 -1.36 17.16
N LYS A 164 -4.39 -2.24 16.62
CA LYS A 164 -4.48 -3.65 17.01
C LYS A 164 -3.67 -4.62 16.13
N GLN A 165 -2.78 -4.10 15.31
CA GLN A 165 -2.02 -4.92 14.33
C GLN A 165 -1.16 -6.00 15.02
N ILE A 166 -0.56 -5.71 16.17
CA ILE A 166 0.23 -6.70 16.93
C ILE A 166 -0.67 -7.81 17.51
N GLU A 167 -1.86 -7.45 18.00
CA GLU A 167 -2.83 -8.43 18.49
C GLU A 167 -3.32 -9.30 17.35
N MET A 168 -3.68 -8.70 16.20
CA MET A 168 -4.03 -9.40 14.98
C MET A 168 -2.98 -10.44 14.58
N LEU A 169 -1.71 -10.06 14.55
CA LEU A 169 -0.61 -10.98 14.22
C LEU A 169 -0.49 -12.13 15.22
N LYS A 170 -0.68 -11.88 16.53
CA LYS A 170 -0.66 -12.91 17.55
C LYS A 170 -1.78 -13.95 17.36
N GLU A 171 -2.98 -13.48 17.01
CA GLU A 171 -4.11 -14.39 16.77
C GLU A 171 -3.90 -15.22 15.48
N LEU A 172 -3.48 -14.60 14.39
CA LEU A 172 -3.18 -15.31 13.14
C LEU A 172 -2.07 -16.36 13.32
N LYS A 173 -1.06 -16.06 14.14
CA LYS A 173 0.02 -17.01 14.41
C LYS A 173 -0.45 -18.31 15.08
N LYS A 174 -1.53 -18.27 15.88
CA LYS A 174 -2.11 -19.46 16.53
C LYS A 174 -2.62 -20.51 15.53
N LEU A 175 -2.94 -20.10 14.31
CA LEU A 175 -3.40 -21.02 13.26
C LEU A 175 -2.30 -21.92 12.70
N GLY A 176 -1.02 -21.68 13.02
CA GLY A 176 0.11 -22.49 12.57
C GLY A 176 0.38 -22.47 11.07
N LYS A 177 -0.28 -21.58 10.32
CA LYS A 177 -0.08 -21.43 8.87
C LYS A 177 1.12 -20.54 8.56
N PRO A 178 1.75 -20.69 7.38
CA PRO A 178 2.75 -19.77 6.90
C PRO A 178 2.19 -18.35 6.80
N ILE A 179 2.96 -17.36 7.28
CA ILE A 179 2.58 -15.94 7.22
C ILE A 179 3.65 -15.18 6.44
N ILE A 180 3.23 -14.43 5.43
CA ILE A 180 4.07 -13.49 4.67
C ILE A 180 3.65 -12.08 5.07
N GLY A 181 4.60 -11.29 5.58
CA GLY A 181 4.37 -9.89 5.96
C GLY A 181 4.72 -8.93 4.84
N ILE A 182 3.81 -8.02 4.52
CA ILE A 182 4.02 -6.87 3.64
C ILE A 182 3.93 -5.63 4.53
N LEU A 183 5.02 -4.87 4.60
CA LEU A 183 5.11 -3.67 5.42
C LEU A 183 4.96 -2.43 4.53
N ILE A 184 4.04 -1.54 4.92
CA ILE A 184 3.85 -0.21 4.34
C ILE A 184 3.99 0.79 5.48
N ASN A 185 5.12 1.47 5.52
CA ASN A 185 5.42 2.36 6.64
C ASN A 185 6.34 3.51 6.19
N GLY A 186 6.34 4.60 6.95
CA GLY A 186 7.29 5.69 6.81
C GLY A 186 8.68 5.35 7.33
#